data_f733d64846293af0d02c1cbc03982c42
#
_entry.id   f733d64846293af0d02c1cbc03982c42
#
_cell.length_a   1.000
_cell.length_b   1.000
_cell.length_c   1.000
_cell.angle_alpha   90.00
_cell.angle_beta   90.00
_cell.angle_gamma   90.00
#
_symmetry.space_group_name_H-M   'P 1'
#
loop_
_entity.id
_entity.type
_entity.pdbx_description
1 polymer ?
#
loop_
_entity_poly.entity_id
_entity_poly.type
_entity_poly.pdbx_seq_one_letter_code
_entity_poly.pdbx_strand_id
1 'polypeptide(L)'
;LVLICILIPINKAKSKKLNNFPNKTSTKTFNLISSSENKDLEQILQSFARANNIRLNIDYAGTIDIMEKLNNQEYYDAVWTSNSIWLYMLDSNKVSVKNSKSTSINPVVFGIKKSKAKDLGFIDKDVYTKDILNAIKERKAEV
;
A
#
# COMPACT_ATOMS: atom_id res chain seq x y z
N LEU A 1 8.03 -11.95 6.52
CA LEU A 1 8.18 -11.89 5.04
C LEU A 1 6.85 -12.28 4.42
N VAL A 2 5.99 -11.33 4.11
CA VAL A 2 4.67 -11.62 3.51
C VAL A 2 4.82 -11.61 2.00
N LEU A 3 4.72 -12.77 1.40
CA LEU A 3 4.71 -12.95 -0.06
C LEU A 3 3.34 -12.51 -0.58
N ILE A 4 3.33 -11.48 -1.42
CA ILE A 4 2.12 -11.06 -2.14
C ILE A 4 1.91 -12.03 -3.29
N CYS A 5 1.01 -13.00 -3.15
CA CYS A 5 0.55 -13.83 -4.26
C CYS A 5 -0.63 -13.14 -4.95
N ILE A 6 -0.35 -12.41 -6.03
CA ILE A 6 -1.41 -11.97 -6.96
C ILE A 6 -1.68 -13.16 -7.88
N LEU A 7 -2.80 -13.86 -7.67
CA LEU A 7 -3.27 -14.91 -8.57
C LEU A 7 -3.91 -14.27 -9.80
N ILE A 8 -3.15 -14.24 -10.91
CA ILE A 8 -3.70 -13.91 -12.23
C ILE A 8 -4.42 -15.18 -12.73
N PRO A 9 -5.69 -15.14 -13.13
CA PRO A 9 -6.36 -16.31 -13.69
C PRO A 9 -5.74 -16.71 -15.02
N ILE A 10 -5.12 -17.87 -15.06
CA ILE A 10 -4.61 -18.49 -16.29
C ILE A 10 -5.78 -19.11 -17.03
N ASN A 11 -6.29 -18.43 -18.04
CA ASN A 11 -7.23 -19.05 -18.99
C ASN A 11 -6.49 -20.10 -19.83
N LYS A 12 -6.82 -21.37 -19.63
CA LYS A 12 -6.37 -22.49 -20.46
C LYS A 12 -6.99 -22.39 -21.86
N ALA A 13 -6.28 -21.81 -22.81
CA ALA A 13 -6.61 -21.91 -24.22
C ALA A 13 -5.92 -23.16 -24.81
N LYS A 14 -6.73 -24.00 -25.49
CA LYS A 14 -6.32 -25.24 -26.14
C LYS A 14 -5.22 -25.00 -27.19
N SER A 15 -4.17 -25.80 -27.09
CA SER A 15 -3.06 -25.91 -28.03
C SER A 15 -3.56 -26.27 -29.44
N LYS A 16 -3.29 -25.40 -30.42
CA LYS A 16 -3.11 -25.80 -31.83
C LYS A 16 -1.64 -25.56 -32.21
N LYS A 17 -0.96 -26.64 -32.59
CA LYS A 17 0.38 -26.61 -33.21
C LYS A 17 0.33 -25.75 -34.47
N LEU A 18 1.17 -24.72 -34.56
CA LEU A 18 1.70 -24.26 -35.85
C LEU A 18 2.99 -23.42 -35.65
N ASN A 19 4.06 -23.95 -36.26
CA ASN A 19 5.20 -23.30 -36.89
C ASN A 19 6.01 -22.19 -36.20
N ASN A 20 7.28 -22.50 -36.10
CA ASN A 20 8.43 -21.67 -35.68
C ASN A 20 8.45 -20.25 -36.27
N PHE A 21 8.06 -19.28 -35.47
CA PHE A 21 8.57 -17.92 -35.49
C PHE A 21 9.11 -17.60 -34.11
N PRO A 22 10.18 -16.78 -33.97
CA PRO A 22 10.66 -16.39 -32.65
C PRO A 22 9.55 -15.64 -31.96
N ASN A 23 8.97 -16.24 -30.93
CA ASN A 23 7.89 -15.70 -30.13
C ASN A 23 8.43 -14.47 -29.42
N LYS A 24 8.16 -13.29 -29.95
CA LYS A 24 8.35 -12.02 -29.26
C LYS A 24 7.38 -12.04 -28.09
N THR A 25 7.83 -12.52 -26.94
CA THR A 25 7.06 -12.56 -25.71
C THR A 25 6.58 -11.14 -25.43
N SER A 26 5.31 -10.87 -25.67
CA SER A 26 4.76 -9.53 -25.43
C SER A 26 4.82 -9.28 -23.93
N THR A 27 5.73 -8.42 -23.51
CA THR A 27 5.83 -7.98 -22.13
C THR A 27 4.54 -7.25 -21.76
N LYS A 28 3.78 -7.81 -20.82
CA LYS A 28 2.56 -7.15 -20.33
C LYS A 28 2.96 -5.91 -19.53
N THR A 29 2.32 -4.80 -19.81
CA THR A 29 2.47 -3.58 -19.01
C THR A 29 1.45 -3.60 -17.89
N PHE A 30 1.87 -3.21 -16.68
CA PHE A 30 1.05 -3.09 -15.50
C PHE A 30 1.27 -1.71 -14.88
N ASN A 31 0.20 -0.92 -14.78
CA ASN A 31 0.23 0.44 -14.25
C ASN A 31 -0.32 0.44 -12.84
N LEU A 32 0.52 0.79 -11.89
CA LEU A 32 0.20 0.89 -10.47
C LEU A 32 0.23 2.35 -10.05
N ILE A 33 -0.83 2.84 -9.41
CA ILE A 33 -0.75 4.08 -8.64
C ILE A 33 -0.58 3.75 -7.16
N SER A 34 0.39 4.37 -6.51
CA SER A 34 0.77 4.06 -5.13
C SER A 34 0.97 5.31 -4.30
N SER A 35 0.65 5.23 -3.03
CA SER A 35 1.03 6.28 -2.09
C SER A 35 2.54 6.34 -1.93
N SER A 36 3.06 7.55 -1.69
CA SER A 36 4.49 7.85 -1.64
C SER A 36 5.23 7.07 -0.56
N GLU A 37 4.54 6.65 0.49
CA GLU A 37 5.09 5.86 1.60
C GLU A 37 5.59 4.48 1.16
N ASN A 38 5.08 3.96 0.03
CA ASN A 38 5.47 2.66 -0.49
C ASN A 38 6.72 2.71 -1.39
N LYS A 39 7.30 3.88 -1.60
CA LYS A 39 8.42 4.08 -2.53
C LYS A 39 9.65 3.24 -2.20
N ASP A 40 9.91 3.02 -0.93
CA ASP A 40 11.04 2.19 -0.49
C ASP A 40 10.93 0.72 -0.93
N LEU A 41 9.72 0.28 -1.30
CA LEU A 41 9.47 -1.06 -1.80
C LEU A 41 9.63 -1.19 -3.34
N GLU A 42 9.90 -0.09 -4.04
CA GLU A 42 9.98 -0.06 -5.50
C GLU A 42 10.95 -1.08 -6.07
N GLN A 43 12.15 -1.22 -5.48
CA GLN A 43 13.15 -2.17 -5.97
C GLN A 43 12.66 -3.62 -5.91
N ILE A 44 11.93 -3.96 -4.87
CA ILE A 44 11.33 -5.30 -4.69
C ILE A 44 10.27 -5.55 -5.75
N LEU A 45 9.37 -4.57 -5.95
CA LEU A 45 8.31 -4.63 -6.94
C LEU A 45 8.87 -4.76 -8.37
N GLN A 46 9.86 -3.94 -8.72
CA GLN A 46 10.52 -3.98 -10.03
C GLN A 46 11.25 -5.31 -10.27
N SER A 47 11.88 -5.87 -9.23
CA SER A 47 12.55 -7.17 -9.33
C SER A 47 11.56 -8.29 -9.56
N PHE A 48 10.43 -8.29 -8.85
CA PHE A 48 9.34 -9.23 -9.04
C PHE A 48 8.73 -9.11 -10.44
N ALA A 49 8.47 -7.88 -10.90
CA ALA A 49 7.91 -7.63 -12.22
C ALA A 49 8.82 -8.17 -13.34
N ARG A 50 10.13 -7.90 -13.27
CA ARG A 50 11.12 -8.43 -14.22
C ARG A 50 11.14 -9.96 -14.25
N ALA A 51 11.12 -10.60 -13.07
CA ALA A 51 11.13 -12.06 -12.96
C ALA A 51 9.87 -12.70 -13.60
N ASN A 52 8.78 -11.95 -13.72
CA ASN A 52 7.51 -12.39 -14.29
C ASN A 52 7.23 -11.84 -15.70
N ASN A 53 8.22 -11.23 -16.37
CA ASN A 53 8.08 -10.61 -17.70
C ASN A 53 6.99 -9.53 -17.74
N ILE A 54 6.87 -8.74 -16.67
CA ILE A 54 5.94 -7.61 -16.54
C ILE A 54 6.75 -6.31 -16.63
N ARG A 55 6.28 -5.38 -17.45
CA ARG A 55 6.71 -3.98 -17.41
C ARG A 55 5.86 -3.26 -16.37
N LEU A 56 6.44 -2.98 -15.22
CA LEU A 56 5.75 -2.29 -14.14
C LEU A 56 6.01 -0.78 -14.21
N ASN A 57 4.96 0.00 -14.39
CA ASN A 57 4.96 1.45 -14.25
C ASN A 57 4.34 1.78 -12.89
N ILE A 58 5.03 2.58 -12.08
CA ILE A 58 4.51 3.03 -10.79
C ILE A 58 4.41 4.54 -10.80
N ASP A 59 3.20 5.04 -10.55
CA ASP A 59 2.93 6.45 -10.31
C ASP A 59 2.79 6.67 -8.80
N TYR A 60 3.66 7.51 -8.21
CA TYR A 60 3.63 7.83 -6.80
C TYR A 60 2.98 9.18 -6.57
N ALA A 61 1.98 9.22 -5.69
CA ALA A 61 1.26 10.43 -5.36
C ALA A 61 0.85 10.48 -3.89
N GLY A 62 0.45 11.65 -3.43
CA GLY A 62 -0.24 11.79 -2.15
C GLY A 62 -1.61 11.12 -2.22
N THR A 63 -2.13 10.69 -1.08
CA THR A 63 -3.40 9.95 -1.05
C THR A 63 -4.57 10.74 -1.64
N ILE A 64 -4.61 12.05 -1.42
CA ILE A 64 -5.67 12.92 -1.98
C ILE A 64 -5.54 12.98 -3.50
N ASP A 65 -4.33 13.14 -4.02
CA ASP A 65 -4.07 13.19 -5.46
C ASP A 65 -4.44 11.86 -6.13
N ILE A 66 -4.18 10.73 -5.46
CA ILE A 66 -4.63 9.40 -5.92
C ILE A 66 -6.15 9.38 -6.06
N MET A 67 -6.86 9.87 -5.04
CA MET A 67 -8.32 9.93 -5.06
C MET A 67 -8.84 10.79 -6.20
N GLU A 68 -8.21 11.95 -6.44
CA GLU A 68 -8.59 12.88 -7.51
C GLU A 68 -8.38 12.24 -8.88
N LYS A 69 -7.21 11.66 -9.13
CA LYS A 69 -6.90 10.97 -10.40
C LYS A 69 -7.92 9.87 -10.70
N LEU A 70 -8.22 9.03 -9.72
CA LEU A 70 -9.15 7.92 -9.90
C LEU A 70 -10.60 8.40 -10.07
N ASN A 71 -11.02 9.46 -9.40
CA ASN A 71 -12.33 10.09 -9.59
C ASN A 71 -12.44 10.75 -10.98
N ASN A 72 -11.33 11.26 -11.54
CA ASN A 72 -11.23 11.78 -12.89
C ASN A 72 -11.11 10.68 -13.95
N GLN A 73 -11.33 9.41 -13.56
CA GLN A 73 -11.31 8.25 -14.44
C GLN A 73 -9.95 7.95 -15.09
N GLU A 74 -8.85 8.41 -14.50
CA GLU A 74 -7.54 7.92 -14.90
C GLU A 74 -7.44 6.42 -14.65
N TYR A 75 -6.96 5.68 -15.65
CA TYR A 75 -6.94 4.22 -15.58
C TYR A 75 -5.62 3.70 -15.03
N TYR A 76 -5.75 2.84 -14.02
CA TYR A 76 -4.65 2.04 -13.45
C TYR A 76 -5.11 0.58 -13.31
N ASP A 77 -4.18 -0.36 -13.44
CA ASP A 77 -4.44 -1.79 -13.23
C ASP A 77 -4.56 -2.11 -11.75
N ALA A 78 -3.90 -1.32 -10.88
CA ALA A 78 -4.00 -1.43 -9.43
C ALA A 78 -3.79 -0.08 -8.72
N VAL A 79 -4.35 0.01 -7.52
CA VAL A 79 -4.15 1.12 -6.59
C VAL A 79 -3.62 0.58 -5.26
N TRP A 80 -2.60 1.23 -4.71
CA TRP A 80 -2.03 0.90 -3.40
C TRP A 80 -1.98 2.13 -2.50
N THR A 81 -3.02 2.30 -1.70
CA THR A 81 -3.16 3.42 -0.77
C THR A 81 -2.50 3.11 0.58
N SER A 82 -2.16 4.15 1.33
CA SER A 82 -1.61 4.04 2.68
C SER A 82 -2.61 3.46 3.70
N ASN A 83 -3.92 3.59 3.44
CA ASN A 83 -4.98 3.11 4.32
C ASN A 83 -6.20 2.65 3.51
N SER A 84 -6.80 1.54 3.94
CA SER A 84 -7.95 0.93 3.26
C SER A 84 -9.22 1.80 3.27
N ILE A 85 -9.35 2.76 4.17
CA ILE A 85 -10.50 3.67 4.22
C ILE A 85 -10.67 4.44 2.91
N TRP A 86 -9.57 4.77 2.23
CA TRP A 86 -9.59 5.47 0.96
C TRP A 86 -10.22 4.62 -0.15
N LEU A 87 -10.05 3.31 -0.11
CA LEU A 87 -10.69 2.40 -1.07
C LEU A 87 -12.22 2.37 -0.89
N TYR A 88 -12.71 2.42 0.35
CA TYR A 88 -14.15 2.55 0.62
C TYR A 88 -14.72 3.87 0.11
N MET A 89 -13.95 4.97 0.23
CA MET A 89 -14.36 6.27 -0.30
C MET A 89 -14.44 6.28 -1.82
N LEU A 90 -13.51 5.61 -2.52
CA LEU A 90 -13.55 5.42 -3.97
C LEU A 90 -14.80 4.65 -4.39
N ASP A 91 -15.10 3.55 -3.73
CA ASP A 91 -16.26 2.72 -4.05
C ASP A 91 -17.58 3.51 -3.85
N SER A 92 -17.66 4.34 -2.82
CA SER A 92 -18.81 5.25 -2.61
C SER A 92 -18.98 6.26 -3.74
N ASN A 93 -17.90 6.65 -4.41
CA ASN A 93 -17.90 7.56 -5.57
C ASN A 93 -18.05 6.84 -6.92
N LYS A 94 -18.46 5.56 -6.91
CA LYS A 94 -18.65 4.71 -8.10
C LYS A 94 -17.36 4.36 -8.87
N VAL A 95 -16.20 4.57 -8.29
CA VAL A 95 -14.95 4.03 -8.79
C VAL A 95 -14.87 2.57 -8.37
N SER A 96 -14.96 1.65 -9.32
CA SER A 96 -14.98 0.22 -9.01
C SER A 96 -13.61 -0.28 -8.59
N VAL A 97 -13.43 -0.56 -7.30
CA VAL A 97 -12.26 -1.24 -6.74
C VAL A 97 -12.61 -2.69 -6.46
N LYS A 98 -11.89 -3.62 -7.10
CA LYS A 98 -12.11 -5.08 -6.94
C LYS A 98 -10.88 -5.73 -6.31
N ASN A 99 -11.11 -6.86 -5.63
CA ASN A 99 -10.04 -7.70 -5.09
C ASN A 99 -9.10 -6.98 -4.10
N SER A 100 -9.66 -6.07 -3.29
CA SER A 100 -8.90 -5.37 -2.25
C SER A 100 -8.32 -6.35 -1.23
N LYS A 101 -7.02 -6.15 -0.87
CA LYS A 101 -6.33 -6.92 0.15
C LYS A 101 -5.45 -6.02 1.00
N SER A 102 -5.46 -6.25 2.31
CA SER A 102 -4.49 -5.62 3.21
C SER A 102 -3.10 -6.25 2.99
N THR A 103 -2.09 -5.42 2.77
CA THR A 103 -0.71 -5.85 2.53
C THR A 103 0.17 -5.69 3.77
N SER A 104 -0.18 -4.74 4.66
CA SER A 104 0.56 -4.43 5.88
C SER A 104 -0.36 -3.80 6.92
N ILE A 105 0.09 -3.80 8.15
CA ILE A 105 -0.54 -3.09 9.26
C ILE A 105 0.52 -2.19 9.87
N ASN A 106 0.25 -0.88 9.90
CA ASN A 106 1.08 0.10 10.56
C ASN A 106 0.40 0.56 11.84
N PRO A 107 0.82 0.11 13.01
CA PRO A 107 0.26 0.59 14.26
C PRO A 107 0.66 2.05 14.50
N VAL A 108 -0.29 2.84 14.96
CA VAL A 108 0.02 4.18 15.50
C VAL A 108 0.67 4.00 16.86
N VAL A 109 1.86 4.57 17.02
CA VAL A 109 2.62 4.49 18.26
C VAL A 109 2.92 5.88 18.81
N PHE A 110 3.01 5.99 20.11
CA PHE A 110 3.42 7.21 20.77
C PHE A 110 4.92 7.17 21.05
N GLY A 111 5.65 8.18 20.55
CA GLY A 111 7.05 8.37 20.86
C GLY A 111 7.22 9.43 21.94
N ILE A 112 8.00 9.15 22.98
CA ILE A 112 8.30 10.10 24.05
C ILE A 112 9.78 10.08 24.40
N LYS A 113 10.35 11.24 24.71
CA LYS A 113 11.73 11.31 25.22
C LYS A 113 11.86 10.56 26.53
N LYS A 114 12.94 9.78 26.70
CA LYS A 114 13.18 8.95 27.89
C LYS A 114 13.14 9.78 29.19
N SER A 115 13.70 10.98 29.19
CA SER A 115 13.65 11.89 30.34
C SER A 115 12.21 12.21 30.71
N LYS A 116 11.37 12.58 29.72
CA LYS A 116 9.97 12.91 29.93
C LYS A 116 9.15 11.70 30.40
N ALA A 117 9.42 10.52 29.84
CA ALA A 117 8.81 9.28 30.30
C ALA A 117 9.12 8.99 31.77
N LYS A 118 10.36 9.29 32.21
CA LYS A 118 10.75 9.17 33.63
C LYS A 118 9.98 10.14 34.51
N ASP A 119 9.89 11.41 34.10
CA ASP A 119 9.16 12.46 34.87
C ASP A 119 7.67 12.13 35.03
N LEU A 120 7.08 11.50 34.01
CA LEU A 120 5.67 11.06 34.03
C LEU A 120 5.48 9.70 34.73
N GLY A 121 6.55 9.05 35.16
CA GLY A 121 6.51 7.72 35.75
C GLY A 121 6.05 6.64 34.77
N PHE A 122 6.41 6.76 33.49
CA PHE A 122 6.07 5.84 32.41
C PHE A 122 7.18 4.82 32.12
N ILE A 123 8.24 4.81 32.91
CA ILE A 123 9.32 3.84 32.81
C ILE A 123 8.97 2.57 33.59
N ASP A 124 9.31 1.43 33.02
CA ASP A 124 9.20 0.10 33.63
C ASP A 124 7.77 -0.30 34.07
N LYS A 125 6.77 0.21 33.37
CA LYS A 125 5.38 -0.20 33.57
C LYS A 125 4.58 -0.15 32.26
N ASP A 126 3.43 -0.81 32.25
CA ASP A 126 2.48 -0.71 31.16
C ASP A 126 1.84 0.68 31.16
N VAL A 127 1.88 1.34 30.00
CA VAL A 127 1.30 2.65 29.76
C VAL A 127 0.17 2.52 28.75
N TYR A 128 -1.01 2.89 29.16
CA TYR A 128 -2.19 2.85 28.32
C TYR A 128 -2.47 4.22 27.69
N THR A 129 -3.18 4.23 26.57
CA THR A 129 -3.58 5.47 25.87
C THR A 129 -4.23 6.49 26.81
N LYS A 130 -5.05 6.03 27.78
CA LYS A 130 -5.68 6.90 28.79
C LYS A 130 -4.66 7.66 29.64
N ASP A 131 -3.52 7.03 29.96
CA ASP A 131 -2.49 7.65 30.81
C ASP A 131 -1.80 8.77 30.04
N ILE A 132 -1.56 8.57 28.74
CA ILE A 132 -1.00 9.58 27.84
C ILE A 132 -1.98 10.75 27.69
N LEU A 133 -3.26 10.46 27.43
CA LEU A 133 -4.28 11.48 27.29
C LEU A 133 -4.46 12.31 28.56
N ASN A 134 -4.39 11.69 29.75
CA ASN A 134 -4.43 12.37 31.03
C ASN A 134 -3.21 13.29 31.20
N ALA A 135 -2.00 12.82 30.87
CA ALA A 135 -0.79 13.64 30.97
C ALA A 135 -0.87 14.89 30.06
N ILE A 136 -1.44 14.76 28.86
CA ILE A 136 -1.68 15.88 27.93
C ILE A 136 -2.73 16.83 28.53
N LYS A 137 -3.86 16.30 29.00
CA LYS A 137 -4.95 17.09 29.57
C LYS A 137 -4.52 17.88 30.80
N GLU A 138 -3.66 17.30 31.61
CA GLU A 138 -3.08 17.96 32.81
C GLU A 138 -1.89 18.89 32.46
N ARG A 139 -1.61 19.10 31.17
CA ARG A 139 -0.47 19.90 30.66
C ARG A 139 0.90 19.42 31.15
N LYS A 140 1.01 18.17 31.53
CA LYS A 140 2.27 17.53 31.93
C LYS A 140 3.07 17.05 30.71
N ALA A 141 2.41 16.91 29.55
CA ALA A 141 3.02 16.63 28.27
C ALA A 141 2.35 17.46 27.16
N GLU A 142 3.14 17.85 26.15
CA GLU A 142 2.67 18.52 24.93
C GLU A 142 2.88 17.57 23.76
N VAL A 143 2.01 17.65 22.75
CA VAL A 143 2.06 16.86 21.52
C VAL A 143 2.65 17.68 20.38
#